data_c5b6c48e74d81e8f6098a1e073f7f9e4
#
_entry.id   c5b6c48e74d81e8f6098a1e073f7f9e4
#
_cell.length_a   1.000
_cell.length_b   1.000
_cell.length_c   1.000
_cell.angle_alpha   90.00
_cell.angle_beta   90.00
_cell.angle_gamma   90.00
#
_symmetry.space_group_name_H-M   'P 1'
#
loop_
_entity.id
_entity.type
_entity.pdbx_description
1 polymer ?
#
loop_
_entity_poly.entity_id
_entity_poly.type
_entity_poly.pdbx_seq_one_letter_code
_entity_poly.pdbx_strand_id
1 'polypeptide(L)'
;MCKVIAIANQKGGVAKTTTTINLGAGLVKSGKKVVLVDADPQGNLTMGLGFPKNLKVTLKSMMENIIMGLEFDPKEAILHHEEGVDLIPSNKLLAGMDMSLFTVEDREKVLKEYLELLKDEYDYILIDCMPSLGMLTLNALSAADSVL
;
A
#
# COMPACT_ATOMS: atom_id res chain seq x y z
N MET A 1 -3.74 -18.23 4.22
CA MET A 1 -2.90 -17.78 3.11
C MET A 1 -3.30 -16.37 2.70
N CYS A 2 -2.35 -15.48 2.60
CA CYS A 2 -2.63 -14.07 2.30
C CYS A 2 -2.68 -13.85 0.79
N LYS A 3 -3.69 -13.14 0.31
CA LYS A 3 -3.79 -12.74 -1.09
C LYS A 3 -3.55 -11.24 -1.23
N VAL A 4 -2.67 -10.86 -2.16
CA VAL A 4 -2.35 -9.47 -2.46
C VAL A 4 -3.03 -9.08 -3.77
N ILE A 5 -3.86 -8.03 -3.73
CA ILE A 5 -4.61 -7.55 -4.88
C ILE A 5 -4.25 -6.09 -5.13
N ALA A 6 -3.79 -5.79 -6.34
CA ALA A 6 -3.55 -4.41 -6.76
C ALA A 6 -4.82 -3.85 -7.43
N ILE A 7 -5.23 -2.68 -6.99
CA ILE A 7 -6.35 -1.95 -7.58
C ILE A 7 -5.75 -0.88 -8.50
N ALA A 8 -5.81 -1.12 -9.80
CA ALA A 8 -5.05 -0.35 -10.78
C ALA A 8 -5.91 0.26 -11.89
N ASN A 9 -7.17 0.58 -11.59
CA ASN A 9 -8.06 1.17 -12.57
C ASN A 9 -7.60 2.59 -12.93
N GLN A 10 -7.43 2.86 -14.23
CA GLN A 10 -6.92 4.13 -14.74
C GLN A 10 -7.98 5.24 -14.84
N LYS A 11 -9.25 4.93 -14.64
CA LYS A 11 -10.33 5.91 -14.80
C LYS A 11 -10.64 6.58 -13.48
N GLY A 12 -10.04 7.72 -13.22
CA GLY A 12 -10.38 8.58 -12.10
C GLY A 12 -10.03 8.00 -10.72
N GLY A 13 -9.15 8.69 -9.99
CA GLY A 13 -8.66 8.21 -8.71
C GLY A 13 -9.74 8.00 -7.65
N VAL A 14 -10.83 8.76 -7.71
CA VAL A 14 -11.90 8.70 -6.71
C VAL A 14 -12.63 7.36 -6.75
N ALA A 15 -12.98 6.87 -7.94
CA ALA A 15 -13.68 5.60 -8.08
C ALA A 15 -12.81 4.42 -7.62
N LYS A 16 -11.53 4.48 -7.93
CA LYS A 16 -10.56 3.44 -7.54
C LYS A 16 -10.41 3.37 -6.02
N THR A 17 -10.25 4.51 -5.38
CA THR A 17 -10.11 4.59 -3.92
C THR A 17 -11.39 4.13 -3.23
N THR A 18 -12.55 4.53 -3.72
CA THR A 18 -13.84 4.08 -3.18
C THR A 18 -13.98 2.56 -3.30
N THR A 19 -13.59 1.99 -4.43
CA THR A 19 -13.60 0.54 -4.63
C THR A 19 -12.70 -0.17 -3.63
N THR A 20 -11.50 0.37 -3.40
CA THR A 20 -10.55 -0.21 -2.43
C THR A 20 -11.14 -0.23 -1.02
N ILE A 21 -11.71 0.89 -0.59
CA ILE A 21 -12.32 1.00 0.74
C ILE A 21 -13.50 0.02 0.88
N ASN A 22 -14.39 0.00 -0.10
CA ASN A 22 -15.58 -0.85 -0.06
C ASN A 22 -15.24 -2.32 -0.08
N LEU A 23 -14.27 -2.72 -0.88
CA LEU A 23 -13.83 -4.11 -0.94
C LEU A 23 -13.22 -4.51 0.41
N GLY A 24 -12.36 -3.65 0.97
CA GLY A 24 -11.75 -3.92 2.28
C GLY A 24 -12.80 -4.07 3.37
N ALA A 25 -13.77 -3.14 3.43
CA ALA A 25 -14.83 -3.19 4.42
C ALA A 25 -15.69 -4.45 4.28
N GLY A 26 -15.98 -4.84 3.04
CA GLY A 26 -16.74 -6.07 2.78
C GLY A 26 -16.02 -7.33 3.24
N LEU A 27 -14.71 -7.39 3.01
CA LEU A 27 -13.90 -8.53 3.46
C LEU A 27 -13.83 -8.60 4.98
N VAL A 28 -13.71 -7.47 5.65
CA VAL A 28 -13.73 -7.42 7.12
C VAL A 28 -15.07 -7.92 7.67
N LYS A 29 -16.18 -7.53 7.04
CA LYS A 29 -17.49 -8.03 7.44
C LYS A 29 -17.62 -9.54 7.28
N SER A 30 -16.87 -10.11 6.35
CA SER A 30 -16.81 -11.57 6.15
C SER A 30 -15.84 -12.28 7.08
N GLY A 31 -15.29 -11.57 8.06
CA GLY A 31 -14.40 -12.15 9.06
C GLY A 31 -12.93 -12.21 8.64
N LYS A 32 -12.54 -11.51 7.57
CA LYS A 32 -11.17 -11.52 7.09
C LYS A 32 -10.35 -10.40 7.72
N LYS A 33 -9.06 -10.65 7.88
CA LYS A 33 -8.09 -9.63 8.31
C LYS A 33 -7.53 -8.95 7.07
N VAL A 34 -7.71 -7.63 6.99
CA VAL A 34 -7.40 -6.87 5.78
C VAL A 34 -6.55 -5.65 6.12
N VAL A 35 -5.48 -5.44 5.34
CA VAL A 35 -4.74 -4.18 5.33
C VAL A 35 -4.84 -3.56 3.95
N LEU A 36 -5.12 -2.26 3.92
CA LEU A 36 -5.12 -1.45 2.72
C LEU A 36 -3.79 -0.72 2.63
N VAL A 37 -3.20 -0.69 1.44
CA VAL A 37 -1.92 -0.02 1.20
C VAL A 37 -2.16 1.15 0.25
N ASP A 38 -1.87 2.36 0.71
CA ASP A 38 -1.98 3.55 -0.13
C ASP A 38 -0.66 3.75 -0.88
N ALA A 39 -0.62 3.32 -2.14
CA ALA A 39 0.55 3.44 -2.99
C ALA A 39 0.45 4.64 -3.94
N ASP A 40 -0.37 5.63 -3.60
CA ASP A 40 -0.54 6.86 -4.37
C ASP A 40 -0.04 8.05 -3.56
N PRO A 41 0.95 8.83 -4.07
CA PRO A 41 1.44 10.01 -3.35
C PRO A 41 0.37 11.06 -3.07
N GLN A 42 -0.74 11.06 -3.82
CA GLN A 42 -1.87 11.96 -3.54
C GLN A 42 -2.57 11.64 -2.23
N GLY A 43 -2.43 10.42 -1.71
CA GLY A 43 -2.97 10.04 -0.41
C GLY A 43 -4.48 9.98 -0.34
N ASN A 44 -5.16 9.73 -1.45
CA ASN A 44 -6.62 9.70 -1.49
C ASN A 44 -7.21 8.62 -0.58
N LEU A 45 -6.59 7.45 -0.53
CA LEU A 45 -7.04 6.37 0.35
C LEU A 45 -6.85 6.76 1.82
N THR A 46 -5.69 7.31 2.15
CA THR A 46 -5.37 7.76 3.51
C THR A 46 -6.40 8.78 3.99
N MET A 47 -6.65 9.81 3.19
CA MET A 47 -7.63 10.84 3.51
C MET A 47 -9.06 10.31 3.51
N GLY A 48 -9.37 9.40 2.59
CA GLY A 48 -10.69 8.78 2.50
C GLY A 48 -11.06 7.98 3.73
N LEU A 49 -10.07 7.48 4.45
CA LEU A 49 -10.28 6.80 5.73
C LEU A 49 -10.21 7.74 6.94
N GLY A 50 -10.07 9.04 6.70
CA GLY A 50 -10.10 10.05 7.77
C GLY A 50 -8.77 10.33 8.42
N PHE A 51 -7.66 9.85 7.87
CA PHE A 51 -6.34 10.12 8.42
C PHE A 51 -5.74 11.38 7.79
N PRO A 52 -4.88 12.10 8.53
CA PRO A 52 -4.25 13.31 7.99
C PRO A 52 -3.22 12.97 6.91
N LYS A 53 -2.98 13.93 6.01
CA LYS A 53 -2.05 13.74 4.89
C LYS A 53 -0.59 14.05 5.22
N ASN A 54 -0.30 14.44 6.46
CA ASN A 54 1.05 14.83 6.88
C ASN A 54 1.67 13.82 7.85
N LEU A 55 1.26 12.57 7.77
CA LEU A 55 1.83 11.51 8.60
C LEU A 55 3.31 11.33 8.27
N LYS A 56 4.12 11.06 9.30
CA LYS A 56 5.56 10.92 9.13
C LYS A 56 5.99 9.50 8.81
N VAL A 57 5.31 8.51 9.37
CA VAL A 57 5.63 7.10 9.14
C VAL A 57 4.59 6.54 8.17
N THR A 58 5.04 6.22 6.96
CA THR A 58 4.17 5.85 5.86
C THR A 58 4.78 4.69 5.07
N LEU A 59 4.14 4.31 3.98
CA LEU A 59 4.69 3.33 3.04
C LEU A 59 6.11 3.69 2.60
N LYS A 60 6.38 4.98 2.36
CA LYS A 60 7.72 5.45 1.98
C LYS A 60 8.75 5.03 3.03
N SER A 61 8.44 5.23 4.32
CA SER A 61 9.34 4.86 5.42
C SER A 61 9.68 3.38 5.38
N MET A 62 8.67 2.55 5.17
CA MET A 62 8.86 1.09 5.14
C MET A 62 9.68 0.66 3.94
N MET A 63 9.41 1.21 2.76
CA MET A 63 10.17 0.89 1.55
C MET A 63 11.61 1.35 1.68
N GLU A 64 11.87 2.52 2.27
CA GLU A 64 13.23 2.99 2.51
C GLU A 64 14.01 2.07 3.44
N ASN A 65 13.36 1.54 4.46
CA ASN A 65 14.01 0.58 5.35
C ASN A 65 14.45 -0.69 4.61
N ILE A 66 13.62 -1.18 3.68
CA ILE A 66 13.97 -2.31 2.82
C ILE A 66 15.18 -1.97 1.94
N ILE A 67 15.15 -0.79 1.29
CA ILE A 67 16.23 -0.35 0.38
C ILE A 67 17.56 -0.26 1.13
N MET A 68 17.55 0.26 2.35
CA MET A 68 18.74 0.48 3.15
C MET A 68 19.19 -0.77 3.93
N GLY A 69 18.40 -1.84 3.88
CA GLY A 69 18.73 -3.07 4.60
C GLY A 69 18.70 -2.93 6.12
N LEU A 70 17.87 -2.03 6.64
CA LEU A 70 17.77 -1.77 8.08
C LEU A 70 16.83 -2.79 8.75
N GLU A 71 17.12 -3.07 10.02
CA GLU A 71 16.13 -3.76 10.86
C GLU A 71 15.08 -2.76 11.29
N PHE A 72 13.82 -3.16 11.21
CA PHE A 72 12.70 -2.27 11.56
C PHE A 72 11.45 -3.10 11.88
N ASP A 73 10.50 -2.48 12.55
CA ASP A 73 9.19 -3.09 12.80
C ASP A 73 8.32 -2.92 11.54
N PRO A 74 7.96 -4.01 10.85
CA PRO A 74 7.15 -3.90 9.64
C PRO A 74 5.76 -3.32 9.89
N LYS A 75 5.30 -3.33 11.14
CA LYS A 75 3.97 -2.83 11.51
C LYS A 75 3.99 -1.37 11.94
N GLU A 76 5.13 -0.72 11.95
CA GLU A 76 5.26 0.64 12.46
C GLU A 76 4.36 1.64 11.74
N ALA A 77 4.17 1.46 10.43
CA ALA A 77 3.33 2.35 9.62
C ALA A 77 1.84 2.01 9.69
N ILE A 78 1.47 0.88 10.29
CA ILE A 78 0.09 0.42 10.23
C ILE A 78 -0.80 1.23 11.18
N LEU A 79 -1.90 1.75 10.62
CA LEU A 79 -2.95 2.44 11.36
C LEU A 79 -4.20 1.57 11.39
N HIS A 80 -4.91 1.60 12.51
CA HIS A 80 -6.14 0.84 12.67
C HIS A 80 -7.34 1.77 12.46
N HIS A 81 -8.27 1.37 11.59
CA HIS A 81 -9.49 2.11 11.34
C HIS A 81 -10.64 1.48 12.13
N GLU A 82 -11.57 2.34 12.59
CA GLU A 82 -12.70 1.87 13.41
C GLU A 82 -13.59 0.86 12.70
N GLU A 83 -13.61 0.82 11.37
CA GLU A 83 -14.36 -0.16 10.60
C GLU A 83 -13.66 -1.51 10.47
N GLY A 84 -12.50 -1.66 11.10
CA GLY A 84 -11.81 -2.94 11.19
C GLY A 84 -10.74 -3.18 10.13
N VAL A 85 -10.61 -2.31 9.13
CA VAL A 85 -9.48 -2.40 8.19
C VAL A 85 -8.26 -1.73 8.80
N ASP A 86 -7.08 -2.25 8.46
CA ASP A 86 -5.82 -1.58 8.75
C ASP A 86 -5.36 -0.82 7.51
N LEU A 87 -4.52 0.19 7.70
CA LEU A 87 -4.01 1.02 6.63
C LEU A 87 -2.51 1.23 6.76
N ILE A 88 -1.80 1.06 5.66
CA ILE A 88 -0.45 1.58 5.50
C ILE A 88 -0.60 2.87 4.69
N PRO A 89 -0.39 4.03 5.34
CA PRO A 89 -0.72 5.32 4.72
C PRO A 89 0.34 5.81 3.75
N SER A 90 -0.05 6.81 2.96
CA SER A 90 0.82 7.53 2.05
C SER A 90 0.90 9.00 2.45
N ASN A 91 1.91 9.68 1.90
CA ASN A 91 1.97 11.13 1.86
C ASN A 91 2.65 11.55 0.55
N LYS A 92 2.71 12.88 0.30
CA LYS A 92 3.27 13.39 -0.96
C LYS A 92 4.74 13.04 -1.18
N LEU A 93 5.49 12.75 -0.11
CA LEU A 93 6.89 12.38 -0.21
C LEU A 93 7.09 11.02 -0.90
N LEU A 94 6.04 10.21 -0.99
CA LEU A 94 6.09 8.95 -1.70
C LEU A 94 6.44 9.14 -3.19
N ALA A 95 6.13 10.30 -3.77
CA ALA A 95 6.49 10.61 -5.15
C ALA A 95 8.00 10.51 -5.40
N GLY A 96 8.83 10.76 -4.39
CA GLY A 96 10.28 10.65 -4.50
C GLY A 96 10.79 9.21 -4.61
N MET A 97 9.94 8.21 -4.37
CA MET A 97 10.36 6.82 -4.45
C MET A 97 10.78 6.39 -5.85
N ASP A 98 10.18 6.98 -6.90
CA ASP A 98 10.60 6.65 -8.26
C ASP A 98 12.10 6.91 -8.46
N MET A 99 12.59 8.05 -7.94
CA MET A 99 14.02 8.38 -8.01
C MET A 99 14.85 7.45 -7.10
N SER A 100 14.38 7.22 -5.89
CA SER A 100 15.09 6.38 -4.93
C SER A 100 15.25 4.94 -5.42
N LEU A 101 14.24 4.44 -6.12
CA LEU A 101 14.24 3.06 -6.63
C LEU A 101 15.13 2.90 -7.87
N PHE A 102 15.40 3.98 -8.59
CA PHE A 102 16.05 3.91 -9.90
C PHE A 102 17.41 3.19 -9.86
N THR A 103 18.18 3.35 -8.78
CA THR A 103 19.52 2.78 -8.63
C THR A 103 19.54 1.50 -7.78
N VAL A 104 18.39 1.03 -7.35
CA VAL A 104 18.28 -0.15 -6.48
C VAL A 104 18.21 -1.42 -7.31
N GLU A 105 18.98 -2.43 -6.93
CA GLU A 105 18.89 -3.77 -7.53
C GLU A 105 17.54 -4.39 -7.18
N ASP A 106 16.91 -5.07 -8.15
CA ASP A 106 15.56 -5.63 -8.01
C ASP A 106 14.54 -4.57 -7.57
N ARG A 107 14.66 -3.38 -8.12
CA ARG A 107 13.88 -2.21 -7.72
C ARG A 107 12.36 -2.40 -7.82
N GLU A 108 11.89 -3.28 -8.68
CA GLU A 108 10.46 -3.58 -8.83
C GLU A 108 9.91 -4.47 -7.72
N LYS A 109 10.77 -5.02 -6.86
CA LYS A 109 10.39 -5.98 -5.80
C LYS A 109 10.47 -5.41 -4.39
N VAL A 110 10.74 -4.13 -4.22
CA VAL A 110 10.90 -3.53 -2.89
C VAL A 110 9.61 -3.62 -2.09
N LEU A 111 8.49 -3.25 -2.70
CA LEU A 111 7.19 -3.36 -2.03
C LEU A 111 6.84 -4.82 -1.74
N LYS A 112 7.12 -5.71 -2.66
CA LYS A 112 6.90 -7.15 -2.46
C LYS A 112 7.66 -7.66 -1.23
N GLU A 113 8.93 -7.29 -1.10
CA GLU A 113 9.74 -7.68 0.06
C GLU A 113 9.13 -7.17 1.36
N TYR A 114 8.67 -5.92 1.37
CA TYR A 114 8.03 -5.38 2.56
C TYR A 114 6.74 -6.14 2.90
N LEU A 115 5.87 -6.35 1.92
CA LEU A 115 4.58 -7.02 2.16
C LEU A 115 4.74 -8.47 2.58
N GLU A 116 5.81 -9.15 2.14
CA GLU A 116 6.10 -10.51 2.61
C GLU A 116 6.22 -10.58 4.14
N LEU A 117 6.70 -9.51 4.76
CA LEU A 117 6.85 -9.44 6.23
C LEU A 117 5.51 -9.36 6.95
N LEU A 118 4.43 -9.05 6.24
CA LEU A 118 3.10 -8.86 6.81
C LEU A 118 2.13 -10.02 6.50
N LYS A 119 2.50 -10.94 5.63
CA LYS A 119 1.56 -11.93 5.09
C LYS A 119 0.96 -12.86 6.14
N ASP A 120 1.68 -13.13 7.22
CA ASP A 120 1.18 -14.00 8.27
C ASP A 120 0.09 -13.32 9.13
N GLU A 121 0.00 -12.00 9.05
CA GLU A 121 -0.92 -11.20 9.87
C GLU A 121 -2.27 -10.94 9.17
N TYR A 122 -2.35 -11.12 7.86
CA TYR A 122 -3.50 -10.71 7.06
C TYR A 122 -3.97 -11.81 6.11
N ASP A 123 -5.27 -11.81 5.85
CA ASP A 123 -5.86 -12.65 4.80
C ASP A 123 -5.80 -11.97 3.45
N TYR A 124 -5.90 -10.63 3.43
CA TYR A 124 -5.86 -9.82 2.21
C TYR A 124 -5.04 -8.56 2.40
N ILE A 125 -4.25 -8.24 1.39
CA ILE A 125 -3.55 -6.96 1.26
C ILE A 125 -4.06 -6.32 -0.03
N LEU A 126 -4.70 -5.16 0.06
CA LEU A 126 -5.23 -4.44 -1.09
C LEU A 126 -4.38 -3.20 -1.33
N ILE A 127 -3.82 -3.07 -2.53
CA ILE A 127 -2.93 -1.95 -2.87
C ILE A 127 -3.67 -0.98 -3.77
N ASP A 128 -3.85 0.26 -3.31
CA ASP A 128 -4.44 1.33 -4.09
C ASP A 128 -3.34 2.01 -4.90
N CYS A 129 -3.27 1.69 -6.20
CA CYS A 129 -2.19 2.15 -7.07
C CYS A 129 -2.46 3.55 -7.62
N MET A 130 -1.39 4.30 -7.89
CA MET A 130 -1.53 5.57 -8.59
C MET A 130 -1.82 5.33 -10.08
N PRO A 131 -2.52 6.28 -10.76
CA PRO A 131 -2.89 6.10 -12.16
C PRO A 131 -1.74 6.47 -13.11
N SER A 132 -0.58 5.84 -12.96
CA SER A 132 0.57 6.08 -13.82
C SER A 132 1.41 4.81 -13.93
N LEU A 133 2.34 4.78 -14.88
CA LEU A 133 3.19 3.61 -15.12
C LEU A 133 4.60 3.79 -14.53
N GLY A 134 4.72 4.53 -13.45
CA GLY A 134 6.00 4.72 -12.78
C GLY A 134 6.49 3.49 -12.01
N MET A 135 7.65 3.61 -11.41
CA MET A 135 8.29 2.52 -10.66
C MET A 135 7.43 2.06 -9.48
N LEU A 136 6.71 2.99 -8.85
CA LEU A 136 5.83 2.66 -7.73
C LEU A 136 4.69 1.73 -8.17
N THR A 137 4.10 1.99 -9.34
CA THR A 137 3.08 1.12 -9.92
C THR A 137 3.64 -0.25 -10.26
N LEU A 138 4.84 -0.31 -10.83
CA LEU A 138 5.51 -1.58 -11.12
C LEU A 138 5.75 -2.38 -9.83
N ASN A 139 6.10 -1.71 -8.74
CA ASN A 139 6.23 -2.36 -7.44
C ASN A 139 4.91 -2.97 -6.98
N ALA A 140 3.82 -2.23 -7.12
CA ALA A 140 2.51 -2.73 -6.72
C ALA A 140 2.10 -3.96 -7.55
N LEU A 141 2.30 -3.89 -8.86
CA LEU A 141 1.96 -5.00 -9.75
C LEU A 141 2.84 -6.23 -9.49
N SER A 142 4.12 -6.02 -9.23
CA SER A 142 5.06 -7.10 -8.90
C SER A 142 4.69 -7.81 -7.59
N ALA A 143 4.16 -7.07 -6.63
CA ALA A 143 3.77 -7.61 -5.33
C ALA A 143 2.43 -8.35 -5.37
N ALA A 144 1.59 -8.06 -6.36
CA ALA A 144 0.21 -8.54 -6.39
C ALA A 144 0.07 -9.94 -6.95
N ASP A 145 -0.84 -10.72 -6.37
CA ASP A 145 -1.26 -12.02 -6.90
C ASP A 145 -2.29 -11.83 -8.01
N SER A 146 -3.07 -10.75 -7.95
CA SER A 146 -4.03 -10.41 -8.99
C SER A 146 -4.23 -8.90 -9.05
N VAL A 147 -4.76 -8.43 -10.18
CA VAL A 147 -5.01 -7.02 -10.45
C VAL A 147 -6.49 -6.83 -10.75
N LEU A 148 -7.06 -5.84 -10.10
CA LEU A 148 -8.47 -5.52 -10.28
C LEU A 148 -8.65 -4.19 -11.02
#